data_5165bfa4efbe423729798f436509192b
#
_entry.id   5165bfa4efbe423729798f436509192b
#
_cell.length_a   1.000
_cell.length_b   1.000
_cell.length_c   1.000
_cell.angle_alpha   90.00
_cell.angle_beta   90.00
_cell.angle_gamma   90.00
#
_symmetry.space_group_name_H-M   'P 1'
#
loop_
_entity.id
_entity.type
_entity.pdbx_description
1 polymer ?
#
loop_
_entity_poly.entity_id
_entity_poly.type
_entity_poly.pdbx_seq_one_letter_code
_entity_poly.pdbx_strand_id
1 'polypeptide(L)'
;MRIAGCLSLLINMRLFFIYFIFTSLLVSQEISLNNKSNQWVDSIYNSLSLEEKIGQLFVNWVSPEQSDFKQIEKLVVEDKIGGLIFSIGNPYSHIKWMNMFQSKAKTPLLIAMDAEWGPAMRLDDVFAYPWNMTLGAIQDNKIVKEISKRIAEQNKLLGIHYNFSPVVDVNSNPENPIIGNRSFGEDPENVYQKSKAYIMGHQEVGVMTSIKHFPGHGDTSQDSHKTLPEIRSNLKRLNKVELYPYKKLIDDNIVNSVMAAHILYPSLDKKNPSSISKKIINNLLKEKLGFNGIVVTDALDMQGVLQNPKINVDLTAFLAGNDILLMSTDVSGGIKAISEAYNKGKVTEERLSESVKKY
;
A
#
# COMPACT_ATOMS: atom_id res chain seq x y z
N MET A 1 25.95 -1.04 -59.79
CA MET A 1 26.09 -0.79 -58.34
C MET A 1 25.25 0.37 -57.74
N ARG A 2 24.61 1.23 -58.51
CA ARG A 2 23.79 2.36 -57.98
C ARG A 2 22.33 2.04 -57.65
N ILE A 3 21.77 0.96 -58.21
CA ILE A 3 20.32 0.61 -58.03
C ILE A 3 20.08 -0.14 -56.69
N ALA A 4 21.01 -0.96 -56.23
CA ALA A 4 20.86 -1.71 -54.98
C ALA A 4 20.87 -0.82 -53.71
N GLY A 5 21.60 0.31 -53.73
CA GLY A 5 21.65 1.26 -52.61
C GLY A 5 20.36 2.05 -52.42
N CYS A 6 19.65 2.36 -53.52
CA CYS A 6 18.39 3.11 -53.47
C CYS A 6 17.22 2.25 -52.94
N LEU A 7 17.22 0.94 -53.24
CA LEU A 7 16.21 0.00 -52.75
C LEU A 7 16.33 -0.28 -51.24
N SER A 8 17.58 -0.39 -50.75
CA SER A 8 17.86 -0.55 -49.29
C SER A 8 17.44 0.68 -48.49
N LEU A 9 17.68 1.91 -49.02
CA LEU A 9 17.27 3.14 -48.36
C LEU A 9 15.74 3.29 -48.26
N LEU A 10 15.03 2.92 -49.33
CA LEU A 10 13.57 2.93 -49.37
C LEU A 10 12.92 1.89 -48.44
N ILE A 11 13.53 0.70 -48.31
CA ILE A 11 13.06 -0.34 -47.38
C ILE A 11 13.29 0.14 -45.90
N ASN A 12 14.45 0.70 -45.59
CA ASN A 12 14.74 1.22 -44.27
C ASN A 12 13.84 2.42 -43.88
N MET A 13 13.54 3.33 -44.82
CA MET A 13 12.58 4.40 -44.61
C MET A 13 11.16 3.89 -44.38
N ARG A 14 10.69 2.88 -45.11
CA ARG A 14 9.37 2.26 -44.87
C ARG A 14 9.27 1.57 -43.52
N LEU A 15 10.31 0.83 -43.10
CA LEU A 15 10.36 0.22 -41.78
C LEU A 15 10.41 1.26 -40.66
N PHE A 16 11.13 2.36 -40.86
CA PHE A 16 11.17 3.47 -39.87
C PHE A 16 9.80 4.18 -39.78
N PHE A 17 9.11 4.39 -40.88
CA PHE A 17 7.76 4.96 -40.90
C PHE A 17 6.72 4.04 -40.24
N ILE A 18 6.80 2.72 -40.49
CA ILE A 18 5.93 1.73 -39.86
C ILE A 18 6.17 1.69 -38.35
N TYR A 19 7.44 1.71 -37.92
CA TYR A 19 7.81 1.74 -36.50
C TYR A 19 7.29 3.04 -35.81
N PHE A 20 7.44 4.19 -36.47
CA PHE A 20 6.98 5.48 -35.95
C PHE A 20 5.45 5.57 -35.87
N ILE A 21 4.72 5.03 -36.84
CA ILE A 21 3.26 4.95 -36.79
C ILE A 21 2.79 4.01 -35.68
N PHE A 22 3.46 2.87 -35.50
CA PHE A 22 3.10 1.90 -34.46
C PHE A 22 3.37 2.45 -33.05
N THR A 23 4.48 3.15 -32.85
CA THR A 23 4.79 3.82 -31.56
C THR A 23 3.83 4.98 -31.29
N SER A 24 3.47 5.79 -32.29
CA SER A 24 2.51 6.86 -32.14
C SER A 24 1.09 6.37 -31.83
N LEU A 25 0.68 5.23 -32.41
CA LEU A 25 -0.60 4.60 -32.11
C LEU A 25 -0.63 4.03 -30.67
N LEU A 26 0.44 3.40 -30.21
CA LEU A 26 0.54 2.90 -28.84
C LEU A 26 0.49 4.06 -27.81
N VAL A 27 1.25 5.13 -28.05
CA VAL A 27 1.24 6.33 -27.19
C VAL A 27 -0.13 7.00 -27.18
N SER A 28 -0.80 7.10 -28.35
CA SER A 28 -2.16 7.68 -28.42
C SER A 28 -3.21 6.82 -27.71
N GLN A 29 -3.05 5.51 -27.72
CA GLN A 29 -3.94 4.58 -27.03
C GLN A 29 -3.76 4.64 -25.52
N GLU A 30 -2.52 4.76 -25.03
CA GLU A 30 -2.19 4.94 -23.62
C GLU A 30 -2.70 6.30 -23.07
N ILE A 31 -2.52 7.38 -23.83
CA ILE A 31 -3.05 8.72 -23.48
C ILE A 31 -4.59 8.68 -23.45
N SER A 32 -5.24 7.97 -24.36
CA SER A 32 -6.71 7.85 -24.39
C SER A 32 -7.25 7.05 -23.21
N LEU A 33 -6.57 5.97 -22.79
CA LEU A 33 -6.95 5.17 -21.63
C LEU A 33 -6.77 5.97 -20.32
N ASN A 34 -5.65 6.68 -20.16
CA ASN A 34 -5.40 7.53 -19.00
C ASN A 34 -6.43 8.68 -18.89
N ASN A 35 -6.80 9.30 -20.01
CA ASN A 35 -7.83 10.35 -20.01
C ASN A 35 -9.21 9.81 -19.60
N LYS A 36 -9.60 8.62 -20.06
CA LYS A 36 -10.87 7.99 -19.66
C LYS A 36 -10.87 7.60 -18.18
N SER A 37 -9.75 7.07 -17.68
CA SER A 37 -9.58 6.74 -16.28
C SER A 37 -9.71 8.00 -15.40
N ASN A 38 -9.02 9.07 -15.75
CA ASN A 38 -9.09 10.33 -15.03
C ASN A 38 -10.51 10.94 -15.05
N GLN A 39 -11.20 10.89 -16.19
CA GLN A 39 -12.59 11.36 -16.31
C GLN A 39 -13.54 10.56 -15.43
N TRP A 40 -13.35 9.22 -15.34
CA TRP A 40 -14.15 8.38 -14.45
C TRP A 40 -13.91 8.71 -12.98
N VAL A 41 -12.63 8.83 -12.57
CA VAL A 41 -12.24 9.21 -11.21
C VAL A 41 -12.84 10.58 -10.83
N ASP A 42 -12.72 11.57 -11.71
CA ASP A 42 -13.28 12.91 -11.48
C ASP A 42 -14.80 12.88 -11.38
N SER A 43 -15.47 12.10 -12.22
CA SER A 43 -16.92 11.93 -12.17
C SER A 43 -17.39 11.35 -10.84
N ILE A 44 -16.74 10.27 -10.36
CA ILE A 44 -17.03 9.69 -9.06
C ILE A 44 -16.77 10.71 -7.94
N TYR A 45 -15.57 11.30 -7.90
CA TYR A 45 -15.20 12.28 -6.87
C TYR A 45 -16.22 13.44 -6.77
N ASN A 46 -16.64 13.99 -7.91
CA ASN A 46 -17.59 15.11 -7.96
C ASN A 46 -19.03 14.70 -7.59
N SER A 47 -19.36 13.41 -7.63
CA SER A 47 -20.67 12.89 -7.22
C SER A 47 -20.80 12.67 -5.71
N LEU A 48 -19.69 12.74 -4.96
CA LEU A 48 -19.65 12.49 -3.53
C LEU A 48 -19.81 13.78 -2.72
N SER A 49 -20.55 13.71 -1.59
CA SER A 49 -20.54 14.75 -0.57
C SER A 49 -19.18 14.85 0.11
N LEU A 50 -18.94 15.89 0.93
CA LEU A 50 -17.71 16.02 1.70
C LEU A 50 -17.47 14.82 2.61
N GLU A 51 -18.51 14.40 3.35
CA GLU A 51 -18.43 13.27 4.27
C GLU A 51 -18.16 11.95 3.51
N GLU A 52 -18.81 11.76 2.35
CA GLU A 52 -18.58 10.61 1.50
C GLU A 52 -17.14 10.57 0.94
N LYS A 53 -16.59 11.73 0.50
CA LYS A 53 -15.19 11.84 0.10
C LYS A 53 -14.24 11.47 1.25
N ILE A 54 -14.53 11.95 2.46
CA ILE A 54 -13.73 11.62 3.65
C ILE A 54 -13.88 10.14 4.00
N GLY A 55 -15.08 9.57 3.89
CA GLY A 55 -15.32 8.14 4.10
C GLY A 55 -14.43 7.26 3.22
N GLN A 56 -14.14 7.68 1.97
CA GLN A 56 -13.24 6.94 1.07
C GLN A 56 -11.82 6.78 1.63
N LEU A 57 -11.36 7.62 2.55
CA LEU A 57 -10.04 7.49 3.17
C LEU A 57 -9.93 6.28 4.11
N PHE A 58 -11.03 5.66 4.52
CA PHE A 58 -11.04 4.59 5.52
C PHE A 58 -11.10 3.21 4.87
N VAL A 59 -10.21 2.33 5.32
CA VAL A 59 -10.21 0.90 5.01
C VAL A 59 -10.29 0.14 6.34
N ASN A 60 -11.41 -0.57 6.57
CA ASN A 60 -11.65 -1.18 7.87
C ASN A 60 -11.60 -2.71 7.83
N TRP A 61 -11.27 -3.28 8.99
CA TRP A 61 -11.09 -4.70 9.16
C TRP A 61 -12.41 -5.47 9.11
N VAL A 62 -12.39 -6.63 8.47
CA VAL A 62 -13.51 -7.55 8.42
C VAL A 62 -13.06 -9.01 8.48
N SER A 63 -13.70 -9.79 9.31
CA SER A 63 -13.60 -11.24 9.38
C SER A 63 -15.00 -11.83 9.35
N PRO A 64 -15.31 -12.70 8.36
CA PRO A 64 -16.61 -13.40 8.35
C PRO A 64 -16.90 -14.23 9.60
N GLU A 65 -15.88 -14.59 10.36
CA GLU A 65 -15.99 -15.42 11.58
C GLU A 65 -16.07 -14.60 12.86
N GLN A 66 -15.56 -13.35 12.88
CA GLN A 66 -15.41 -12.54 14.09
C GLN A 66 -16.15 -11.21 14.05
N SER A 67 -16.45 -10.69 12.85
CA SER A 67 -17.13 -9.40 12.71
C SER A 67 -18.65 -9.53 12.79
N ASP A 68 -19.30 -8.52 13.37
CA ASP A 68 -20.74 -8.33 13.21
C ASP A 68 -21.01 -7.77 11.80
N PHE A 69 -21.73 -8.54 10.99
CA PHE A 69 -22.09 -8.17 9.62
C PHE A 69 -22.78 -6.81 9.54
N LYS A 70 -23.71 -6.51 10.48
CA LYS A 70 -24.46 -5.25 10.48
C LYS A 70 -23.58 -4.04 10.78
N GLN A 71 -22.58 -4.20 11.64
CA GLN A 71 -21.61 -3.14 11.90
C GLN A 71 -20.78 -2.82 10.66
N ILE A 72 -20.29 -3.85 9.95
CA ILE A 72 -19.54 -3.63 8.70
C ILE A 72 -20.48 -3.06 7.61
N GLU A 73 -21.72 -3.56 7.51
CA GLU A 73 -22.72 -3.02 6.57
C GLU A 73 -22.95 -1.52 6.81
N LYS A 74 -23.03 -1.09 8.08
CA LYS A 74 -23.16 0.32 8.44
C LYS A 74 -21.98 1.16 7.93
N LEU A 75 -20.74 0.71 8.12
CA LEU A 75 -19.56 1.40 7.61
C LEU A 75 -19.63 1.56 6.08
N VAL A 76 -20.05 0.52 5.37
CA VAL A 76 -20.15 0.54 3.90
C VAL A 76 -21.30 1.43 3.43
N VAL A 77 -22.48 1.32 4.07
CA VAL A 77 -23.72 1.95 3.57
C VAL A 77 -23.92 3.37 4.11
N GLU A 78 -23.55 3.63 5.38
CA GLU A 78 -23.75 4.95 5.99
C GLU A 78 -22.48 5.80 5.92
N ASP A 79 -21.33 5.27 6.38
CA ASP A 79 -20.05 6.01 6.42
C ASP A 79 -19.34 6.04 5.05
N LYS A 80 -19.79 5.23 4.07
CA LYS A 80 -19.25 5.18 2.69
C LYS A 80 -17.75 4.98 2.66
N ILE A 81 -17.24 4.03 3.47
CA ILE A 81 -15.80 3.73 3.52
C ILE A 81 -15.26 3.29 2.16
N GLY A 82 -13.96 3.57 1.90
CA GLY A 82 -13.29 3.29 0.63
C GLY A 82 -12.91 1.83 0.45
N GLY A 83 -12.79 1.05 1.53
CA GLY A 83 -12.39 -0.36 1.39
C GLY A 83 -12.51 -1.19 2.65
N LEU A 84 -12.21 -2.47 2.47
CA LEU A 84 -12.21 -3.49 3.53
C LEU A 84 -10.90 -4.30 3.47
N ILE A 85 -10.28 -4.50 4.63
CA ILE A 85 -9.19 -5.48 4.79
C ILE A 85 -9.78 -6.77 5.36
N PHE A 86 -9.77 -7.83 4.56
CA PHE A 86 -10.25 -9.13 4.99
C PHE A 86 -9.19 -9.91 5.77
N SER A 87 -9.62 -10.59 6.81
CA SER A 87 -8.81 -11.45 7.66
C SER A 87 -9.62 -12.68 8.09
N ILE A 88 -9.00 -13.63 8.75
CA ILE A 88 -9.54 -14.84 9.38
C ILE A 88 -10.86 -15.34 8.78
N GLY A 89 -10.82 -16.54 8.20
CA GLY A 89 -11.98 -17.18 7.60
C GLY A 89 -11.58 -18.22 6.56
N ASN A 90 -12.52 -18.59 5.72
CA ASN A 90 -12.29 -19.46 4.58
C ASN A 90 -12.65 -18.76 3.26
N PRO A 91 -12.18 -19.26 2.10
CA PRO A 91 -12.41 -18.61 0.81
C PRO A 91 -13.88 -18.39 0.48
N TYR A 92 -14.77 -19.31 0.86
CA TYR A 92 -16.19 -19.22 0.56
C TYR A 92 -16.85 -18.07 1.33
N SER A 93 -16.64 -17.99 2.66
CA SER A 93 -17.19 -16.93 3.50
C SER A 93 -16.62 -15.56 3.11
N HIS A 94 -15.32 -15.49 2.78
CA HIS A 94 -14.66 -14.30 2.26
C HIS A 94 -15.36 -13.76 0.99
N ILE A 95 -15.46 -14.60 -0.06
CA ILE A 95 -16.09 -14.21 -1.34
C ILE A 95 -17.55 -13.83 -1.15
N LYS A 96 -18.29 -14.57 -0.31
CA LYS A 96 -19.69 -14.28 0.00
C LYS A 96 -19.86 -12.89 0.61
N TRP A 97 -19.10 -12.56 1.66
CA TRP A 97 -19.21 -11.28 2.35
C TRP A 97 -18.70 -10.14 1.45
N MET A 98 -17.60 -10.33 0.76
CA MET A 98 -17.08 -9.35 -0.21
C MET A 98 -18.15 -8.98 -1.25
N ASN A 99 -18.78 -9.96 -1.89
CA ASN A 99 -19.81 -9.70 -2.89
C ASN A 99 -21.05 -8.99 -2.29
N MET A 100 -21.43 -9.34 -1.05
CA MET A 100 -22.55 -8.69 -0.36
C MET A 100 -22.25 -7.22 -0.07
N PHE A 101 -21.03 -6.89 0.39
CA PHE A 101 -20.65 -5.50 0.65
C PHE A 101 -20.44 -4.71 -0.64
N GLN A 102 -19.80 -5.30 -1.65
CA GLN A 102 -19.65 -4.65 -2.96
C GLN A 102 -21.01 -4.28 -3.58
N SER A 103 -22.02 -5.15 -3.46
CA SER A 103 -23.37 -4.87 -3.99
C SER A 103 -24.10 -3.73 -3.27
N LYS A 104 -23.67 -3.36 -2.06
CA LYS A 104 -24.28 -2.31 -1.23
C LYS A 104 -23.50 -1.00 -1.24
N ALA A 105 -22.24 -1.05 -1.65
CA ALA A 105 -21.35 0.10 -1.67
C ALA A 105 -21.77 1.11 -2.77
N LYS A 106 -21.73 2.41 -2.45
CA LYS A 106 -21.99 3.49 -3.42
C LYS A 106 -20.85 3.59 -4.45
N THR A 107 -19.62 3.44 -4.00
CA THR A 107 -18.40 3.34 -4.82
C THR A 107 -17.83 1.93 -4.66
N PRO A 108 -17.19 1.36 -5.70
CA PRO A 108 -16.53 0.07 -5.55
C PRO A 108 -15.54 0.08 -4.39
N LEU A 109 -15.62 -0.94 -3.51
CA LEU A 109 -14.71 -1.07 -2.36
C LEU A 109 -13.35 -1.58 -2.81
N LEU A 110 -12.29 -0.98 -2.29
CA LEU A 110 -10.94 -1.54 -2.35
C LEU A 110 -10.86 -2.72 -1.38
N ILE A 111 -10.58 -3.92 -1.89
CA ILE A 111 -10.44 -5.13 -1.08
C ILE A 111 -8.97 -5.40 -0.84
N ALA A 112 -8.56 -5.39 0.42
CA ALA A 112 -7.19 -5.59 0.86
C ALA A 112 -7.05 -6.87 1.71
N MET A 113 -5.82 -7.37 1.79
CA MET A 113 -5.44 -8.47 2.70
C MET A 113 -3.95 -8.38 3.03
N ASP A 114 -3.57 -8.81 4.26
CA ASP A 114 -2.20 -9.22 4.53
C ASP A 114 -2.00 -10.65 4.03
N ALA A 115 -1.35 -10.81 2.90
CA ALA A 115 -1.06 -12.10 2.30
C ALA A 115 0.43 -12.21 1.96
N GLU A 116 1.29 -12.06 2.99
CA GLU A 116 2.75 -12.01 2.85
C GLU A 116 3.32 -13.30 2.23
N TRP A 117 2.76 -14.46 2.62
CA TRP A 117 3.05 -15.78 2.04
C TRP A 117 1.80 -16.41 1.41
N GLY A 118 0.97 -15.56 0.82
CA GLY A 118 -0.29 -15.93 0.20
C GLY A 118 -1.49 -15.81 1.14
N PRO A 119 -2.72 -15.98 0.62
CA PRO A 119 -3.96 -15.90 1.40
C PRO A 119 -4.01 -16.84 2.61
N ALA A 120 -3.21 -17.90 2.61
CA ALA A 120 -3.05 -18.82 3.76
C ALA A 120 -2.55 -18.15 5.04
N MET A 121 -2.03 -16.93 4.96
CA MET A 121 -1.76 -16.10 6.14
C MET A 121 -3.04 -15.78 6.92
N ARG A 122 -4.18 -15.75 6.23
CA ARG A 122 -5.47 -15.28 6.77
C ARG A 122 -6.62 -16.26 6.58
N LEU A 123 -6.56 -17.11 5.58
CA LEU A 123 -7.65 -18.01 5.21
C LEU A 123 -7.22 -19.47 5.38
N ASP A 124 -8.14 -20.27 5.90
CA ASP A 124 -8.01 -21.72 5.94
C ASP A 124 -8.22 -22.34 4.54
N ASP A 125 -7.82 -23.58 4.37
CA ASP A 125 -8.04 -24.40 3.17
C ASP A 125 -7.51 -23.81 1.86
N VAL A 126 -6.44 -22.99 1.94
CA VAL A 126 -5.72 -22.45 0.79
C VAL A 126 -4.24 -22.82 0.84
N PHE A 127 -3.58 -22.82 -0.33
CA PHE A 127 -2.18 -23.17 -0.41
C PHE A 127 -1.29 -22.12 0.24
N ALA A 128 -0.42 -22.52 1.17
CA ALA A 128 0.57 -21.67 1.83
C ALA A 128 1.90 -21.70 1.07
N TYR A 129 2.42 -20.53 0.74
CA TYR A 129 3.77 -20.37 0.21
C TYR A 129 4.81 -20.28 1.35
N PRO A 130 6.11 -20.47 1.05
CA PRO A 130 7.15 -20.29 2.05
C PRO A 130 7.18 -18.87 2.60
N TRP A 131 7.58 -18.72 3.86
CA TRP A 131 7.78 -17.43 4.50
C TRP A 131 8.90 -16.64 3.82
N ASN A 132 8.88 -15.31 3.93
CA ASN A 132 9.82 -14.42 3.26
C ASN A 132 11.30 -14.73 3.59
N MET A 133 11.63 -15.14 4.82
CA MET A 133 12.99 -15.53 5.19
C MET A 133 13.49 -16.70 4.32
N THR A 134 12.63 -17.69 4.04
CA THR A 134 12.95 -18.80 3.13
C THR A 134 13.14 -18.30 1.71
N LEU A 135 12.28 -17.37 1.25
CA LEU A 135 12.42 -16.74 -0.07
C LEU A 135 13.71 -15.90 -0.15
N GLY A 136 14.13 -15.30 0.97
CA GLY A 136 15.37 -14.56 1.11
C GLY A 136 16.63 -15.39 0.84
N ALA A 137 16.59 -16.69 1.16
CA ALA A 137 17.70 -17.61 0.93
C ALA A 137 17.83 -18.10 -0.54
N ILE A 138 16.80 -17.91 -1.36
CA ILE A 138 16.80 -18.33 -2.76
C ILE A 138 17.74 -17.42 -3.56
N GLN A 139 18.70 -17.99 -4.31
CA GLN A 139 19.67 -17.20 -5.09
C GLN A 139 19.05 -16.58 -6.35
N ASP A 140 18.21 -17.33 -7.07
CA ASP A 140 17.57 -16.86 -8.30
C ASP A 140 16.28 -16.07 -8.00
N ASN A 141 16.35 -14.75 -8.17
CA ASN A 141 15.21 -13.86 -7.98
C ASN A 141 14.03 -14.12 -8.93
N LYS A 142 14.23 -14.84 -10.04
CA LYS A 142 13.13 -15.26 -10.93
C LYS A 142 12.18 -16.21 -10.23
N ILE A 143 12.70 -17.08 -9.36
CA ILE A 143 11.89 -18.00 -8.56
C ILE A 143 11.03 -17.21 -7.56
N VAL A 144 11.61 -16.21 -6.87
CA VAL A 144 10.87 -15.33 -5.96
C VAL A 144 9.77 -14.57 -6.69
N LYS A 145 10.06 -14.05 -7.89
CA LYS A 145 9.07 -13.38 -8.74
C LYS A 145 7.93 -14.32 -9.14
N GLU A 146 8.23 -15.55 -9.56
CA GLU A 146 7.21 -16.54 -9.93
C GLU A 146 6.32 -16.94 -8.74
N ILE A 147 6.92 -17.16 -7.56
CA ILE A 147 6.15 -17.43 -6.33
C ILE A 147 5.21 -16.26 -6.02
N SER A 148 5.72 -15.04 -6.06
CA SER A 148 4.94 -13.82 -5.84
C SER A 148 3.80 -13.68 -6.85
N LYS A 149 4.04 -14.00 -8.12
CA LYS A 149 3.00 -14.03 -9.16
C LYS A 149 1.89 -15.02 -8.82
N ARG A 150 2.25 -16.24 -8.34
CA ARG A 150 1.26 -17.23 -7.91
C ARG A 150 0.44 -16.76 -6.71
N ILE A 151 1.07 -16.08 -5.75
CA ILE A 151 0.37 -15.43 -4.63
C ILE A 151 -0.63 -14.40 -5.17
N ALA A 152 -0.21 -13.55 -6.11
CA ALA A 152 -1.07 -12.54 -6.71
C ALA A 152 -2.24 -13.14 -7.52
N GLU A 153 -2.02 -14.26 -8.22
CA GLU A 153 -3.06 -15.01 -8.91
C GLU A 153 -4.12 -15.53 -7.92
N GLN A 154 -3.71 -16.09 -6.77
CA GLN A 154 -4.64 -16.47 -5.71
C GLN A 154 -5.40 -15.27 -5.15
N ASN A 155 -4.71 -14.17 -4.86
CA ASN A 155 -5.35 -12.92 -4.40
C ASN A 155 -6.42 -12.46 -5.38
N LYS A 156 -6.10 -12.43 -6.67
CA LYS A 156 -7.03 -12.00 -7.73
C LYS A 156 -8.25 -12.90 -7.85
N LEU A 157 -8.09 -14.22 -7.72
CA LEU A 157 -9.19 -15.18 -7.70
C LEU A 157 -10.14 -14.97 -6.52
N LEU A 158 -9.63 -14.47 -5.40
CA LEU A 158 -10.39 -14.13 -4.19
C LEU A 158 -10.96 -12.69 -4.23
N GLY A 159 -10.75 -11.94 -5.31
CA GLY A 159 -11.19 -10.55 -5.43
C GLY A 159 -10.37 -9.57 -4.61
N ILE A 160 -9.16 -9.94 -4.20
CA ILE A 160 -8.24 -9.07 -3.45
C ILE A 160 -7.50 -8.20 -4.46
N HIS A 161 -7.67 -6.89 -4.35
CA HIS A 161 -7.05 -5.88 -5.22
C HIS A 161 -5.71 -5.40 -4.69
N TYR A 162 -5.53 -5.46 -3.36
CA TYR A 162 -4.44 -4.82 -2.64
C TYR A 162 -3.85 -5.75 -1.57
N ASN A 163 -2.60 -6.15 -1.77
CA ASN A 163 -1.86 -6.96 -0.81
C ASN A 163 -0.92 -6.06 0.03
N PHE A 164 -1.09 -6.06 1.35
CA PHE A 164 -0.17 -5.38 2.27
C PHE A 164 1.12 -6.19 2.43
N SER A 165 1.89 -6.25 1.35
CA SER A 165 3.13 -7.00 1.17
C SER A 165 3.93 -6.35 0.03
N PRO A 166 5.26 -6.53 -0.06
CA PRO A 166 6.14 -7.28 0.83
C PRO A 166 6.58 -6.52 2.08
N VAL A 167 7.07 -7.29 3.07
CA VAL A 167 7.82 -6.76 4.21
C VAL A 167 9.23 -6.43 3.76
N VAL A 168 9.62 -5.15 3.84
CA VAL A 168 10.97 -4.65 3.47
C VAL A 168 11.82 -4.28 4.69
N ASP A 169 11.35 -4.64 5.89
CA ASP A 169 12.11 -4.50 7.11
C ASP A 169 13.36 -5.38 7.07
N VAL A 170 14.52 -4.79 7.32
CA VAL A 170 15.79 -5.49 7.43
C VAL A 170 15.89 -6.11 8.83
N ASN A 171 15.91 -7.42 8.95
CA ASN A 171 15.92 -8.12 10.26
C ASN A 171 17.26 -8.00 10.96
N SER A 172 17.65 -6.78 11.34
CA SER A 172 18.93 -6.48 11.95
C SER A 172 19.02 -6.85 13.43
N ASN A 173 17.88 -7.09 14.08
CA ASN A 173 17.80 -7.59 15.44
C ASN A 173 17.21 -9.02 15.45
N PRO A 174 18.00 -10.07 15.75
CA PRO A 174 17.52 -11.46 15.78
C PRO A 174 16.46 -11.70 16.85
N GLU A 175 16.41 -10.88 17.92
CA GLU A 175 15.42 -10.94 19.00
C GLU A 175 14.13 -10.19 18.68
N ASN A 176 13.96 -9.70 17.44
CA ASN A 176 12.76 -8.99 17.05
C ASN A 176 11.53 -9.90 17.08
N PRO A 177 10.52 -9.62 17.95
CA PRO A 177 9.39 -10.51 18.15
C PRO A 177 8.34 -10.47 17.04
N ILE A 178 8.43 -9.50 16.13
CA ILE A 178 7.36 -9.19 15.15
C ILE A 178 7.80 -9.47 13.72
N ILE A 179 9.02 -9.08 13.34
CA ILE A 179 9.50 -9.21 11.96
C ILE A 179 10.06 -10.60 11.70
N GLY A 180 11.18 -10.99 12.30
CA GLY A 180 11.71 -12.34 12.19
C GLY A 180 11.59 -12.94 10.78
N ASN A 181 10.91 -14.08 10.70
CA ASN A 181 10.69 -14.83 9.45
C ASN A 181 9.87 -14.08 8.37
N ARG A 182 9.21 -12.98 8.71
CA ARG A 182 8.48 -12.12 7.77
C ARG A 182 9.42 -11.29 6.89
N SER A 183 10.68 -11.05 7.33
CA SER A 183 11.71 -10.36 6.54
C SER A 183 12.35 -11.31 5.52
N PHE A 184 12.89 -10.74 4.44
CA PHE A 184 13.76 -11.45 3.49
C PHE A 184 15.21 -11.64 3.99
N GLY A 185 15.56 -11.15 5.18
CA GLY A 185 16.85 -11.32 5.80
C GLY A 185 17.43 -10.09 6.48
N GLU A 186 18.71 -10.17 6.82
CA GLU A 186 19.46 -9.15 7.56
C GLU A 186 20.30 -8.21 6.67
N ASP A 187 20.49 -8.57 5.39
CA ASP A 187 21.21 -7.76 4.42
C ASP A 187 20.26 -6.82 3.67
N PRO A 188 20.45 -5.48 3.75
CA PRO A 188 19.59 -4.50 3.09
C PRO A 188 19.50 -4.66 1.57
N GLU A 189 20.62 -5.07 0.90
CA GLU A 189 20.61 -5.29 -0.53
C GLU A 189 19.79 -6.53 -0.89
N ASN A 190 19.93 -7.63 -0.14
CA ASN A 190 19.12 -8.82 -0.36
C ASN A 190 17.62 -8.53 -0.15
N VAL A 191 17.26 -7.79 0.91
CA VAL A 191 15.87 -7.36 1.17
C VAL A 191 15.34 -6.55 -0.01
N TYR A 192 16.11 -5.58 -0.53
CA TYR A 192 15.73 -4.82 -1.72
C TYR A 192 15.48 -5.72 -2.93
N GLN A 193 16.44 -6.61 -3.27
CA GLN A 193 16.35 -7.46 -4.47
C GLN A 193 15.16 -8.43 -4.41
N LYS A 194 14.91 -9.03 -3.25
CA LYS A 194 13.77 -9.93 -3.04
C LYS A 194 12.45 -9.19 -3.08
N SER A 195 12.38 -8.02 -2.44
CA SER A 195 11.18 -7.16 -2.47
C SER A 195 10.88 -6.68 -3.88
N LYS A 196 11.89 -6.30 -4.66
CA LYS A 196 11.75 -5.95 -6.07
C LYS A 196 11.13 -7.09 -6.88
N ALA A 197 11.68 -8.30 -6.75
CA ALA A 197 11.16 -9.49 -7.43
C ALA A 197 9.70 -9.79 -7.01
N TYR A 198 9.40 -9.64 -5.72
CA TYR A 198 8.05 -9.84 -5.18
C TYR A 198 7.05 -8.82 -5.76
N ILE A 199 7.38 -7.52 -5.76
CA ILE A 199 6.54 -6.47 -6.33
C ILE A 199 6.28 -6.74 -7.82
N MET A 200 7.31 -7.06 -8.59
CA MET A 200 7.20 -7.35 -10.03
C MET A 200 6.27 -8.54 -10.32
N GLY A 201 6.28 -9.58 -9.48
CA GLY A 201 5.36 -10.72 -9.60
C GLY A 201 3.88 -10.31 -9.45
N HIS A 202 3.57 -9.48 -8.46
CA HIS A 202 2.22 -8.95 -8.25
C HIS A 202 1.78 -8.02 -9.39
N GLN A 203 2.66 -7.16 -9.87
CA GLN A 203 2.38 -6.23 -10.98
C GLN A 203 2.00 -6.95 -12.27
N GLU A 204 2.60 -8.10 -12.58
CA GLU A 204 2.22 -8.90 -13.76
C GLU A 204 0.77 -9.38 -13.72
N VAL A 205 0.20 -9.54 -12.54
CA VAL A 205 -1.19 -10.01 -12.34
C VAL A 205 -2.16 -8.83 -12.19
N GLY A 206 -1.63 -7.63 -11.91
CA GLY A 206 -2.42 -6.42 -11.65
C GLY A 206 -2.97 -6.36 -10.23
N VAL A 207 -2.28 -6.95 -9.26
CA VAL A 207 -2.56 -6.81 -7.81
C VAL A 207 -1.60 -5.78 -7.23
N MET A 208 -2.15 -4.78 -6.57
CA MET A 208 -1.39 -3.71 -5.94
C MET A 208 -0.66 -4.21 -4.69
N THR A 209 0.55 -3.67 -4.43
CA THR A 209 1.37 -4.02 -3.28
C THR A 209 1.63 -2.81 -2.38
N SER A 210 1.86 -3.05 -1.08
CA SER A 210 2.32 -2.04 -0.13
C SER A 210 3.57 -2.52 0.58
N ILE A 211 4.69 -1.82 0.40
CA ILE A 211 5.90 -2.12 1.16
C ILE A 211 5.78 -1.61 2.59
N LYS A 212 6.25 -2.42 3.57
CA LYS A 212 6.04 -2.17 5.00
C LYS A 212 7.22 -2.64 5.85
N HIS A 213 7.41 -2.04 7.02
CA HIS A 213 6.69 -1.00 7.76
C HIS A 213 7.57 0.26 7.87
N PHE A 214 7.26 1.30 7.09
CA PHE A 214 8.11 2.50 6.99
C PHE A 214 8.22 3.26 8.31
N PRO A 215 9.42 3.73 8.72
CA PRO A 215 10.69 3.74 8.00
C PRO A 215 11.59 2.50 8.23
N GLY A 216 11.09 1.46 8.87
CA GLY A 216 11.72 0.17 9.14
C GLY A 216 11.36 -0.34 10.53
N HIS A 217 11.03 -1.61 10.67
CA HIS A 217 10.62 -2.27 11.93
C HIS A 217 11.60 -3.36 12.38
N GLY A 218 12.68 -3.59 11.60
CA GLY A 218 13.55 -4.75 11.80
C GLY A 218 14.47 -4.69 13.02
N ASP A 219 14.71 -3.51 13.60
CA ASP A 219 15.60 -3.30 14.76
C ASP A 219 14.84 -3.17 16.09
N THR A 220 13.52 -3.41 16.12
CA THR A 220 12.74 -3.31 17.36
C THR A 220 12.92 -4.55 18.24
N SER A 221 12.85 -4.32 19.57
CA SER A 221 12.77 -5.39 20.57
C SER A 221 11.40 -5.47 21.25
N GLN A 222 10.43 -4.69 20.77
CA GLN A 222 9.08 -4.59 21.33
C GLN A 222 8.03 -4.75 20.23
N ASP A 223 6.86 -5.25 20.63
CA ASP A 223 5.69 -5.45 19.79
C ASP A 223 4.85 -4.17 19.68
N SER A 224 4.74 -3.61 18.48
CA SER A 224 3.94 -2.41 18.22
C SER A 224 2.43 -2.60 18.42
N HIS A 225 1.94 -3.84 18.43
CA HIS A 225 0.55 -4.13 18.79
C HIS A 225 0.25 -3.89 20.28
N LYS A 226 1.27 -4.01 21.14
CA LYS A 226 1.13 -3.93 22.59
C LYS A 226 1.67 -2.64 23.20
N THR A 227 2.67 -2.04 22.57
CA THR A 227 3.37 -0.85 23.08
C THR A 227 3.76 0.06 21.92
N LEU A 228 4.31 1.25 22.22
CA LEU A 228 4.99 2.08 21.23
C LEU A 228 6.48 1.74 21.22
N PRO A 229 6.99 0.97 20.23
CA PRO A 229 8.40 0.67 20.14
C PRO A 229 9.21 1.94 19.83
N GLU A 230 10.43 2.00 20.34
CA GLU A 230 11.39 3.08 20.05
C GLU A 230 12.65 2.51 19.43
N ILE A 231 13.08 3.07 18.28
CA ILE A 231 14.34 2.74 17.62
C ILE A 231 15.30 3.94 17.73
N ARG A 232 16.38 3.78 18.50
CA ARG A 232 17.38 4.82 18.77
C ARG A 232 18.54 4.82 17.76
N SER A 233 18.29 4.44 16.50
CA SER A 233 19.28 4.51 15.45
C SER A 233 19.59 5.94 15.05
N ASN A 234 20.87 6.26 14.81
CA ASN A 234 21.25 7.54 14.25
C ASN A 234 20.95 7.60 12.73
N LEU A 235 20.91 8.82 12.18
CA LEU A 235 20.56 9.03 10.78
C LEU A 235 21.50 8.31 9.80
N LYS A 236 22.77 8.12 10.13
CA LYS A 236 23.76 7.41 9.27
C LYS A 236 23.38 5.93 9.16
N ARG A 237 23.08 5.28 10.28
CA ARG A 237 22.63 3.90 10.30
C ARG A 237 21.29 3.76 9.59
N LEU A 238 20.31 4.60 9.93
CA LEU A 238 18.98 4.59 9.35
C LEU A 238 19.04 4.64 7.81
N ASN A 239 19.86 5.52 7.24
CA ASN A 239 20.03 5.61 5.78
C ASN A 239 20.73 4.38 5.17
N LYS A 240 21.61 3.70 5.93
CA LYS A 240 22.39 2.57 5.44
C LYS A 240 21.64 1.24 5.53
N VAL A 241 20.74 1.10 6.49
CA VAL A 241 20.05 -0.16 6.81
C VAL A 241 18.56 -0.02 6.54
N GLU A 242 17.83 0.67 7.41
CA GLU A 242 16.37 0.66 7.41
C GLU A 242 15.76 1.34 6.17
N LEU A 243 16.29 2.51 5.76
CA LEU A 243 15.80 3.26 4.59
C LEU A 243 16.39 2.78 3.26
N TYR A 244 17.41 1.93 3.28
CA TYR A 244 18.09 1.49 2.06
C TYR A 244 17.14 0.81 1.08
N PRO A 245 16.37 -0.24 1.46
CA PRO A 245 15.47 -0.91 0.53
C PRO A 245 14.34 0.01 0.05
N TYR A 246 13.81 0.88 0.93
CA TYR A 246 12.78 1.86 0.52
C TYR A 246 13.29 2.80 -0.56
N LYS A 247 14.45 3.41 -0.33
CA LYS A 247 15.05 4.33 -1.31
C LYS A 247 15.25 3.66 -2.66
N LYS A 248 15.84 2.47 -2.68
CA LYS A 248 16.09 1.72 -3.92
C LYS A 248 14.81 1.37 -4.67
N LEU A 249 13.78 0.91 -3.96
CA LEU A 249 12.50 0.55 -4.57
C LEU A 249 11.75 1.76 -5.10
N ILE A 250 11.82 2.91 -4.41
CA ILE A 250 11.24 4.18 -4.86
C ILE A 250 11.99 4.71 -6.08
N ASP A 251 13.34 4.69 -6.06
CA ASP A 251 14.20 5.09 -7.19
C ASP A 251 13.91 4.24 -8.45
N ASP A 252 13.55 2.97 -8.29
CA ASP A 252 13.12 2.08 -9.38
C ASP A 252 11.72 2.39 -9.94
N ASN A 253 10.96 3.27 -9.28
CA ASN A 253 9.59 3.66 -9.65
C ASN A 253 8.60 2.48 -9.78
N ILE A 254 8.72 1.48 -8.91
CA ILE A 254 7.88 0.27 -8.91
C ILE A 254 6.93 0.18 -7.71
N VAL A 255 7.03 1.12 -6.76
CA VAL A 255 6.26 1.09 -5.50
C VAL A 255 4.91 1.77 -5.68
N ASN A 256 3.83 1.01 -5.54
CA ASN A 256 2.47 1.56 -5.56
C ASN A 256 2.12 2.23 -4.23
N SER A 257 2.51 1.60 -3.11
CA SER A 257 2.13 2.05 -1.78
C SER A 257 3.19 1.75 -0.73
N VAL A 258 3.18 2.58 0.33
CA VAL A 258 4.03 2.45 1.53
C VAL A 258 3.14 2.45 2.76
N MET A 259 3.28 1.46 3.64
CA MET A 259 2.62 1.40 4.94
C MET A 259 3.52 2.00 6.02
N ALA A 260 2.98 2.97 6.77
CA ALA A 260 3.67 3.70 7.82
C ALA A 260 3.49 3.04 9.19
N ALA A 261 4.58 2.67 9.84
CA ALA A 261 4.60 1.99 11.13
C ALA A 261 4.22 2.87 12.33
N HIS A 262 3.76 2.24 13.41
CA HIS A 262 3.61 2.89 14.73
C HIS A 262 4.88 2.74 15.57
N ILE A 263 5.96 3.41 15.15
CA ILE A 263 7.28 3.36 15.78
C ILE A 263 7.79 4.77 16.03
N LEU A 264 8.36 4.99 17.20
CA LEU A 264 9.05 6.22 17.54
C LEU A 264 10.51 6.16 17.09
N TYR A 265 10.91 7.12 16.25
CA TYR A 265 12.29 7.35 15.83
C TYR A 265 12.76 8.72 16.31
N PRO A 266 13.38 8.84 17.50
CA PRO A 266 13.79 10.13 18.06
C PRO A 266 14.77 10.92 17.19
N SER A 267 15.52 10.23 16.30
CA SER A 267 16.38 10.86 15.31
C SER A 267 15.63 11.56 14.16
N LEU A 268 14.34 11.23 13.96
CA LEU A 268 13.46 11.82 12.94
C LEU A 268 12.37 12.70 13.57
N ASP A 269 11.64 12.16 14.54
CA ASP A 269 10.66 12.89 15.35
C ASP A 269 10.68 12.37 16.79
N LYS A 270 10.92 13.27 17.75
CA LYS A 270 11.01 12.93 19.17
C LYS A 270 9.65 12.76 19.85
N LYS A 271 8.55 13.12 19.18
CA LYS A 271 7.22 13.23 19.80
C LYS A 271 6.19 12.27 19.24
N ASN A 272 6.21 12.08 17.94
CA ASN A 272 5.16 11.35 17.26
C ASN A 272 5.70 10.05 16.65
N PRO A 273 4.98 8.93 16.77
CA PRO A 273 5.28 7.74 16.00
C PRO A 273 5.15 8.01 14.48
N SER A 274 5.82 7.21 13.69
CA SER A 274 6.03 7.46 12.25
C SER A 274 4.73 7.70 11.49
N SER A 275 3.69 6.90 11.73
CA SER A 275 2.39 7.00 11.05
C SER A 275 1.64 8.32 11.26
N ILE A 276 1.89 9.03 12.38
CA ILE A 276 1.25 10.32 12.67
C ILE A 276 2.25 11.49 12.66
N SER A 277 3.45 11.27 12.12
CA SER A 277 4.52 12.28 12.04
C SER A 277 4.60 12.91 10.66
N LYS A 278 4.23 14.19 10.53
CA LYS A 278 4.43 14.97 9.32
C LYS A 278 5.91 14.99 8.87
N LYS A 279 6.86 15.00 9.82
CA LYS A 279 8.30 14.97 9.51
C LYS A 279 8.71 13.68 8.81
N ILE A 280 8.06 12.56 9.16
CA ILE A 280 8.39 11.25 8.60
C ILE A 280 7.62 11.02 7.32
N ILE A 281 6.31 11.25 7.29
CA ILE A 281 5.50 10.99 6.11
C ILE A 281 5.73 12.05 5.02
N ASN A 282 5.51 13.33 5.31
CA ASN A 282 5.68 14.36 4.29
C ASN A 282 7.16 14.62 4.00
N ASN A 283 7.94 15.04 5.01
CA ASN A 283 9.27 15.58 4.70
C ASN A 283 10.28 14.49 4.34
N LEU A 284 10.23 13.30 5.02
CA LEU A 284 11.16 12.22 4.68
C LEU A 284 10.65 11.39 3.51
N LEU A 285 9.45 10.78 3.59
CA LEU A 285 8.97 9.84 2.57
C LEU A 285 8.60 10.55 1.27
N LYS A 286 7.70 11.57 1.33
CA LYS A 286 7.21 12.22 0.11
C LYS A 286 8.24 13.18 -0.48
N GLU A 287 8.78 14.12 0.30
CA GLU A 287 9.66 15.17 -0.23
C GLU A 287 11.08 14.67 -0.47
N LYS A 288 11.73 14.07 0.56
CA LYS A 288 13.15 13.71 0.48
C LYS A 288 13.41 12.43 -0.31
N LEU A 289 12.56 11.39 -0.16
CA LEU A 289 12.66 10.13 -0.92
C LEU A 289 11.88 10.18 -2.25
N GLY A 290 11.08 11.23 -2.51
CA GLY A 290 10.37 11.43 -3.76
C GLY A 290 9.18 10.49 -3.97
N PHE A 291 8.59 9.94 -2.90
CA PHE A 291 7.48 9.00 -3.02
C PHE A 291 6.15 9.72 -3.31
N ASN A 292 5.52 9.40 -4.42
CA ASN A 292 4.26 10.01 -4.87
C ASN A 292 3.07 9.04 -4.88
N GLY A 293 3.28 7.77 -4.49
CA GLY A 293 2.23 6.76 -4.42
C GLY A 293 1.32 6.90 -3.19
N ILE A 294 0.57 5.84 -2.89
CA ILE A 294 -0.35 5.77 -1.76
C ILE A 294 0.43 5.57 -0.45
N VAL A 295 0.14 6.38 0.56
CA VAL A 295 0.62 6.15 1.93
C VAL A 295 -0.54 5.65 2.77
N VAL A 296 -0.42 4.44 3.32
CA VAL A 296 -1.40 3.84 4.23
C VAL A 296 -0.82 3.77 5.64
N THR A 297 -1.61 4.02 6.67
CA THR A 297 -1.19 3.78 8.05
C THR A 297 -1.08 2.28 8.32
N ASP A 298 -0.25 1.87 9.28
CA ASP A 298 -0.49 0.62 9.99
C ASP A 298 -1.84 0.70 10.74
N ALA A 299 -2.30 -0.41 11.29
CA ALA A 299 -3.63 -0.49 11.91
C ALA A 299 -3.81 0.50 13.07
N LEU A 300 -4.77 1.44 12.93
CA LEU A 300 -4.96 2.53 13.89
C LEU A 300 -5.62 2.10 15.21
N ASP A 301 -6.04 0.84 15.33
CA ASP A 301 -6.49 0.22 16.59
C ASP A 301 -5.33 -0.30 17.46
N MET A 302 -4.09 -0.26 16.97
CA MET A 302 -2.90 -0.69 17.71
C MET A 302 -2.53 0.24 18.84
N GLN A 303 -2.08 -0.33 19.98
CA GLN A 303 -1.68 0.44 21.16
C GLN A 303 -0.52 1.40 20.90
N GLY A 304 0.33 1.12 19.92
CA GLY A 304 1.46 1.97 19.55
C GLY A 304 1.08 3.40 19.14
N VAL A 305 -0.15 3.64 18.70
CA VAL A 305 -0.63 4.97 18.27
C VAL A 305 -1.71 5.54 19.19
N LEU A 306 -2.42 4.69 19.96
CA LEU A 306 -3.57 5.10 20.79
C LEU A 306 -3.18 5.72 22.15
N GLN A 307 -1.91 5.96 22.42
CA GLN A 307 -1.42 6.39 23.75
C GLN A 307 -1.88 7.79 24.21
N ASN A 308 -2.36 8.63 23.31
CA ASN A 308 -2.82 9.97 23.65
C ASN A 308 -4.33 10.15 23.37
N PRO A 309 -5.20 10.03 24.40
CA PRO A 309 -6.64 10.16 24.22
C PRO A 309 -7.11 11.58 23.88
N LYS A 310 -6.23 12.58 23.90
CA LYS A 310 -6.56 13.98 23.58
C LYS A 310 -6.51 14.30 22.09
N ILE A 311 -6.01 13.39 21.27
CA ILE A 311 -5.92 13.59 19.82
C ILE A 311 -6.91 12.65 19.10
N ASN A 312 -7.53 13.14 18.03
CA ASN A 312 -8.16 12.27 17.06
C ASN A 312 -7.04 11.70 16.16
N VAL A 313 -6.82 10.38 16.25
CA VAL A 313 -5.70 9.70 15.57
C VAL A 313 -5.90 9.74 14.05
N ASP A 314 -7.13 9.55 13.57
CA ASP A 314 -7.46 9.56 12.13
C ASP A 314 -7.11 10.91 11.50
N LEU A 315 -7.60 12.01 12.10
CA LEU A 315 -7.27 13.35 11.65
C LEU A 315 -5.76 13.62 11.69
N THR A 316 -5.09 13.20 12.77
CA THR A 316 -3.64 13.43 12.93
C THR A 316 -2.85 12.66 11.88
N ALA A 317 -3.22 11.40 11.61
CA ALA A 317 -2.61 10.58 10.58
C ALA A 317 -2.85 11.17 9.16
N PHE A 318 -4.05 11.65 8.87
CA PHE A 318 -4.36 12.32 7.61
C PHE A 318 -3.56 13.62 7.42
N LEU A 319 -3.46 14.45 8.46
CA LEU A 319 -2.65 15.68 8.45
C LEU A 319 -1.14 15.41 8.38
N ALA A 320 -0.68 14.23 8.84
CA ALA A 320 0.70 13.80 8.67
C ALA A 320 1.04 13.46 7.22
N GLY A 321 0.05 13.17 6.37
CA GLY A 321 0.23 12.92 4.95
C GLY A 321 -0.17 11.52 4.47
N ASN A 322 -0.77 10.68 5.33
CA ASN A 322 -1.32 9.40 4.90
C ASN A 322 -2.55 9.59 4.00
N ASP A 323 -2.74 8.71 3.05
CA ASP A 323 -3.85 8.73 2.10
C ASP A 323 -4.95 7.75 2.52
N ILE A 324 -4.59 6.62 3.13
CA ILE A 324 -5.51 5.61 3.66
C ILE A 324 -5.32 5.48 5.18
N LEU A 325 -6.44 5.46 5.89
CA LEU A 325 -6.55 5.28 7.34
C LEU A 325 -7.04 3.85 7.61
N LEU A 326 -6.11 2.96 8.01
CA LEU A 326 -6.37 1.54 8.15
C LEU A 326 -6.89 1.20 9.54
N MET A 327 -8.00 0.47 9.63
CA MET A 327 -8.55 -0.10 10.87
C MET A 327 -8.80 0.96 11.96
N SER A 328 -9.46 2.07 11.60
CA SER A 328 -9.90 3.08 12.58
C SER A 328 -10.85 2.47 13.61
N THR A 329 -10.66 2.84 14.88
CA THR A 329 -11.55 2.42 15.99
C THR A 329 -12.88 3.15 16.01
N ASP A 330 -12.97 4.33 15.38
CA ASP A 330 -14.16 5.19 15.31
C ASP A 330 -14.24 5.93 13.98
N VAL A 331 -14.64 5.24 12.92
CA VAL A 331 -14.73 5.79 11.56
C VAL A 331 -15.61 7.02 11.50
N SER A 332 -16.82 6.97 12.09
CA SER A 332 -17.77 8.10 12.08
C SER A 332 -17.18 9.33 12.81
N GLY A 333 -16.48 9.12 13.94
CA GLY A 333 -15.77 10.18 14.66
C GLY A 333 -14.58 10.73 13.87
N GLY A 334 -13.84 9.88 13.15
CA GLY A 334 -12.78 10.26 12.24
C GLY A 334 -13.29 11.12 11.07
N ILE A 335 -14.38 10.70 10.42
CA ILE A 335 -15.06 11.47 9.35
C ILE A 335 -15.46 12.85 9.87
N LYS A 336 -16.11 12.91 11.02
CA LYS A 336 -16.51 14.17 11.66
C LYS A 336 -15.31 15.09 11.95
N ALA A 337 -14.24 14.55 12.54
CA ALA A 337 -13.06 15.34 12.88
C ALA A 337 -12.35 15.91 11.63
N ILE A 338 -12.25 15.12 10.55
CA ILE A 338 -11.65 15.57 9.28
C ILE A 338 -12.56 16.59 8.60
N SER A 339 -13.89 16.40 8.60
CA SER A 339 -14.87 17.35 8.07
C SER A 339 -14.81 18.70 8.81
N GLU A 340 -14.74 18.68 10.14
CA GLU A 340 -14.56 19.91 10.92
C GLU A 340 -13.22 20.61 10.62
N ALA A 341 -12.15 19.85 10.42
CA ALA A 341 -10.84 20.38 10.06
C ALA A 341 -10.86 20.99 8.64
N TYR A 342 -11.58 20.37 7.70
CA TYR A 342 -11.81 20.91 6.36
C TYR A 342 -12.57 22.24 6.42
N ASN A 343 -13.69 22.30 7.14
CA ASN A 343 -14.48 23.52 7.28
C ASN A 343 -13.72 24.66 7.99
N LYS A 344 -12.70 24.34 8.81
CA LYS A 344 -11.80 25.31 9.45
C LYS A 344 -10.55 25.66 8.60
N GLY A 345 -10.47 25.15 7.36
CA GLY A 345 -9.34 25.38 6.45
C GLY A 345 -8.03 24.70 6.84
N LYS A 346 -8.06 23.72 7.77
CA LYS A 346 -6.88 22.93 8.15
C LYS A 346 -6.59 21.77 7.19
N VAL A 347 -7.62 21.26 6.56
CA VAL A 347 -7.57 20.31 5.43
C VAL A 347 -8.04 21.06 4.21
N THR A 348 -7.26 21.04 3.12
CA THR A 348 -7.63 21.70 1.87
C THR A 348 -8.31 20.72 0.91
N GLU A 349 -9.07 21.24 -0.07
CA GLU A 349 -9.69 20.44 -1.12
C GLU A 349 -8.63 19.69 -1.94
N GLU A 350 -7.49 20.33 -2.22
CA GLU A 350 -6.39 19.71 -2.95
C GLU A 350 -5.86 18.49 -2.21
N ARG A 351 -5.65 18.61 -0.87
CA ARG A 351 -5.16 17.50 -0.05
C ARG A 351 -6.14 16.35 0.01
N LEU A 352 -7.45 16.65 0.14
CA LEU A 352 -8.50 15.63 0.16
C LEU A 352 -8.62 14.96 -1.21
N SER A 353 -8.69 15.76 -2.26
CA SER A 353 -8.77 15.30 -3.66
C SER A 353 -7.56 14.43 -4.04
N GLU A 354 -6.34 14.87 -3.69
CA GLU A 354 -5.12 14.09 -3.92
C GLU A 354 -5.23 12.68 -3.33
N SER A 355 -5.72 12.55 -2.11
CA SER A 355 -5.83 11.23 -1.47
C SER A 355 -6.93 10.37 -2.08
N VAL A 356 -8.14 10.92 -2.20
CA VAL A 356 -9.33 10.16 -2.65
C VAL A 356 -9.21 9.69 -4.09
N LYS A 357 -8.48 10.42 -4.94
CA LYS A 357 -8.31 10.08 -6.36
C LYS A 357 -7.15 9.13 -6.66
N LYS A 358 -6.38 8.72 -5.65
CA LYS A 358 -5.21 7.85 -5.87
C LYS A 358 -5.55 6.37 -6.05
N TYR A 359 -6.73 5.90 -5.65
CA TYR A 359 -7.09 4.49 -5.69
C TYR A 359 -8.58 4.25 -5.98
#